data_ccdec50cc0b6782e56c4d5e9d37728d2
#
_entry.id   ccdec50cc0b6782e56c4d5e9d37728d2
#
_cell.length_a   1.000
_cell.length_b   1.000
_cell.length_c   1.000
_cell.angle_alpha   90.00
_cell.angle_beta   90.00
_cell.angle_gamma   90.00
#
_symmetry.space_group_name_H-M   'P 1'
#
loop_
_entity.id
_entity.type
_entity.pdbx_description
1 polymer ?
#
loop_
_entity_poly.entity_id
_entity_poly.type
_entity_poly.pdbx_seq_one_letter_code
_entity_poly.pdbx_strand_id
1 'polypeptide(L)'
;MIKEYVDAWFRNRDKLKKYFETHTQEQYGQNYTDMLKTVIKVIINDPEEILDETKIIERNLTNYYQGDYIWLIPRKNEYYDEPTVVDCVFCYVKYGSCCGCDTLMGIYEGFGEDNQWGEGLLPSESRVRDYMYLSLQLLQNMKPLMTLEEARQNYEIKYEDYMK
;
A
#
# COMPACT_ATOMS: atom_id res chain seq x y z
N MET A 1 -9.71 5.03 6.97
CA MET A 1 -9.78 4.03 5.87
C MET A 1 -10.94 4.38 4.96
N ILE A 2 -10.76 4.29 3.68
CA ILE A 2 -11.81 4.51 2.66
C ILE A 2 -12.84 3.39 2.81
N LYS A 3 -14.13 3.73 2.85
CA LYS A 3 -15.21 2.76 3.11
C LYS A 3 -15.20 1.59 2.12
N GLU A 4 -15.02 1.88 0.83
CA GLU A 4 -14.94 0.88 -0.22
C GLU A 4 -13.80 -0.13 -0.02
N TYR A 5 -12.69 0.27 0.62
CA TYR A 5 -11.57 -0.63 0.94
C TYR A 5 -11.85 -1.50 2.16
N VAL A 6 -12.70 -1.04 3.08
CA VAL A 6 -13.22 -1.88 4.17
C VAL A 6 -14.05 -3.02 3.60
N ASP A 7 -14.97 -2.70 2.71
CA ASP A 7 -15.83 -3.70 2.07
C ASP A 7 -15.01 -4.67 1.21
N ALA A 8 -14.01 -4.17 0.49
CA ALA A 8 -13.07 -4.97 -0.29
C ALA A 8 -12.24 -5.91 0.61
N TRP A 9 -11.77 -5.45 1.77
CA TRP A 9 -11.07 -6.28 2.75
C TRP A 9 -11.93 -7.45 3.21
N PHE A 10 -13.15 -7.20 3.65
CA PHE A 10 -14.04 -8.28 4.11
C PHE A 10 -14.39 -9.27 3.01
N ARG A 11 -14.44 -8.83 1.77
CA ARG A 11 -14.70 -9.66 0.60
C ARG A 11 -13.51 -10.53 0.19
N ASN A 12 -12.29 -9.99 0.27
CA ASN A 12 -11.11 -10.58 -0.37
C ASN A 12 -9.99 -11.00 0.60
N ARG A 13 -10.10 -10.79 1.92
CA ARG A 13 -9.05 -11.13 2.89
C ARG A 13 -8.63 -12.60 2.87
N ASP A 14 -9.57 -13.51 2.62
CA ASP A 14 -9.26 -14.94 2.57
C ASP A 14 -8.46 -15.29 1.30
N LYS A 15 -8.69 -14.56 0.20
CA LYS A 15 -7.86 -14.67 -1.02
C LYS A 15 -6.44 -14.18 -0.75
N LEU A 16 -6.27 -13.06 -0.03
CA LEU A 16 -4.96 -12.54 0.33
C LEU A 16 -4.23 -13.50 1.27
N LYS A 17 -4.92 -14.03 2.28
CA LYS A 17 -4.35 -15.06 3.15
C LYS A 17 -3.84 -16.25 2.34
N LYS A 18 -4.67 -16.79 1.46
CA LYS A 18 -4.29 -17.91 0.58
C LYS A 18 -3.12 -17.53 -0.35
N TYR A 19 -3.08 -16.30 -0.82
CA TYR A 19 -1.95 -15.80 -1.62
C TYR A 19 -0.64 -15.91 -0.84
N PHE A 20 -0.59 -15.41 0.40
CA PHE A 20 0.61 -15.53 1.24
C PHE A 20 0.97 -16.98 1.57
N GLU A 21 -0.01 -17.85 1.82
CA GLU A 21 0.23 -19.27 2.10
C GLU A 21 0.82 -20.05 0.91
N THR A 22 0.67 -19.56 -0.32
CA THR A 22 1.03 -20.28 -1.55
C THR A 22 2.14 -19.63 -2.36
N HIS A 23 2.58 -18.44 -1.98
CA HIS A 23 3.65 -17.69 -2.66
C HIS A 23 4.83 -17.48 -1.71
N THR A 24 6.03 -17.49 -2.28
CA THR A 24 7.24 -17.24 -1.50
C THR A 24 7.35 -15.79 -1.09
N GLN A 25 7.98 -15.53 0.06
CA GLN A 25 8.07 -14.19 0.64
C GLN A 25 8.78 -13.18 -0.27
N GLU A 26 9.72 -13.63 -1.11
CA GLU A 26 10.45 -12.80 -2.07
C GLU A 26 9.52 -12.11 -3.07
N GLN A 27 8.33 -12.65 -3.32
CA GLN A 27 7.39 -12.10 -4.30
C GLN A 27 6.63 -10.87 -3.79
N TYR A 28 6.59 -10.67 -2.47
CA TYR A 28 5.80 -9.58 -1.88
C TYR A 28 6.40 -8.97 -0.60
N GLY A 29 7.37 -9.64 0.03
CA GLY A 29 7.87 -9.28 1.35
C GLY A 29 9.24 -8.57 1.36
N GLN A 30 9.91 -8.41 0.22
CA GLN A 30 11.24 -7.80 0.16
C GLN A 30 11.23 -6.29 0.42
N ASN A 31 10.17 -5.60 0.03
CA ASN A 31 10.00 -4.17 0.27
C ASN A 31 8.51 -3.80 0.41
N TYR A 32 8.27 -2.64 0.99
CA TYR A 32 6.92 -2.13 1.25
C TYR A 32 6.11 -1.88 -0.03
N THR A 33 6.77 -1.52 -1.14
CA THR A 33 6.07 -1.24 -2.40
C THR A 33 5.52 -2.51 -3.04
N ASP A 34 6.26 -3.61 -3.00
CA ASP A 34 5.78 -4.90 -3.49
C ASP A 34 4.64 -5.44 -2.61
N MET A 35 4.77 -5.25 -1.29
CA MET A 35 3.70 -5.56 -0.35
C MET A 35 2.43 -4.74 -0.65
N LEU A 36 2.57 -3.44 -0.86
CA LEU A 36 1.48 -2.54 -1.21
C LEU A 36 0.80 -2.93 -2.54
N LYS A 37 1.59 -3.23 -3.58
CA LYS A 37 1.08 -3.71 -4.88
C LYS A 37 0.28 -5.00 -4.73
N THR A 38 0.75 -5.93 -3.90
CA THR A 38 0.04 -7.18 -3.62
C THR A 38 -1.31 -6.92 -2.95
N VAL A 39 -1.33 -6.02 -1.96
CA VAL A 39 -2.58 -5.63 -1.28
C VAL A 39 -3.55 -4.95 -2.26
N ILE A 40 -3.07 -4.04 -3.09
CA ILE A 40 -3.92 -3.39 -4.11
C ILE A 40 -4.51 -4.43 -5.05
N LYS A 41 -3.67 -5.30 -5.62
CA LYS A 41 -4.08 -6.30 -6.60
C LYS A 41 -5.10 -7.30 -6.05
N VAL A 42 -4.85 -7.82 -4.85
CA VAL A 42 -5.66 -8.93 -4.30
C VAL A 42 -6.88 -8.42 -3.52
N ILE A 43 -6.79 -7.26 -2.87
CA ILE A 43 -7.89 -6.73 -2.05
C ILE A 43 -8.72 -5.71 -2.82
N ILE A 44 -8.09 -4.67 -3.37
CA ILE A 44 -8.81 -3.51 -3.91
C ILE A 44 -9.28 -3.78 -5.34
N ASN A 45 -8.40 -4.33 -6.17
CA ASN A 45 -8.62 -4.53 -7.61
C ASN A 45 -9.34 -5.84 -7.95
N ASP A 46 -9.93 -6.53 -6.97
CA ASP A 46 -10.69 -7.75 -7.20
C ASP A 46 -12.18 -7.55 -6.78
N PRO A 47 -13.15 -7.63 -7.71
CA PRO A 47 -13.01 -7.99 -9.14
C PRO A 47 -12.73 -6.79 -10.07
N GLU A 48 -12.81 -5.57 -9.59
CA GLU A 48 -12.68 -4.35 -10.40
C GLU A 48 -11.30 -3.72 -10.23
N GLU A 49 -10.66 -3.40 -11.35
CA GLU A 49 -9.36 -2.72 -11.35
C GLU A 49 -9.52 -1.21 -11.07
N ILE A 50 -9.58 -0.85 -9.81
CA ILE A 50 -9.84 0.52 -9.34
C ILE A 50 -8.57 1.37 -9.30
N LEU A 51 -7.44 0.79 -8.87
CA LEU A 51 -6.16 1.47 -8.73
C LEU A 51 -5.14 0.97 -9.75
N ASP A 52 -4.31 1.88 -10.26
CA ASP A 52 -3.21 1.55 -11.18
C ASP A 52 -1.91 1.33 -10.39
N GLU A 53 -1.64 0.09 -10.02
CA GLU A 53 -0.43 -0.30 -9.32
C GLU A 53 0.84 -0.18 -10.17
N THR A 54 0.71 0.02 -11.48
CA THR A 54 1.86 0.19 -12.37
C THR A 54 2.37 1.63 -12.42
N LYS A 55 1.52 2.59 -12.06
CA LYS A 55 1.81 4.03 -12.05
C LYS A 55 2.01 4.60 -10.64
N ILE A 56 2.32 3.78 -9.65
CA ILE A 56 2.61 4.24 -8.28
C ILE A 56 3.83 5.15 -8.28
N ILE A 57 3.68 6.34 -7.71
CA ILE A 57 4.77 7.27 -7.45
C ILE A 57 5.21 7.07 -6.01
N GLU A 58 6.46 6.63 -5.84
CA GLU A 58 7.06 6.41 -4.52
C GLU A 58 7.98 7.56 -4.14
N ARG A 59 7.95 7.93 -2.86
CA ARG A 59 8.96 8.77 -2.20
C ARG A 59 9.37 8.12 -0.90
N ASN A 60 10.67 8.00 -0.70
CA ASN A 60 11.26 7.54 0.54
C ASN A 60 11.91 8.74 1.23
N LEU A 61 11.37 9.11 2.38
CA LEU A 61 11.87 10.19 3.22
C LEU A 61 12.67 9.56 4.36
N THR A 62 13.97 9.47 4.19
CA THR A 62 14.88 8.89 5.19
C THR A 62 15.44 9.94 6.13
N ASN A 63 15.54 9.59 7.41
CA ASN A 63 16.25 10.34 8.42
C ASN A 63 17.14 9.38 9.24
N TYR A 64 18.41 9.25 8.85
CA TYR A 64 19.43 8.39 9.45
C TYR A 64 19.07 6.89 9.52
N TYR A 65 18.27 6.48 10.52
CA TYR A 65 17.94 5.07 10.80
C TYR A 65 16.46 4.74 10.69
N GLN A 66 15.65 5.69 10.27
CA GLN A 66 14.21 5.51 10.09
C GLN A 66 13.71 6.45 9.00
N GLY A 67 12.52 6.18 8.49
CA GLY A 67 11.94 6.99 7.45
C GLY A 67 10.47 6.73 7.26
N ASP A 68 9.92 7.43 6.27
CA ASP A 68 8.56 7.25 5.81
C ASP A 68 8.56 6.89 4.33
N TYR A 69 7.98 5.77 3.98
CA TYR A 69 7.56 5.52 2.60
C TYR A 69 6.23 6.22 2.36
N ILE A 70 6.17 6.94 1.27
CA ILE A 70 4.99 7.66 0.82
C ILE A 70 4.70 7.24 -0.61
N TRP A 71 3.45 6.90 -0.89
CA TRP A 71 2.99 6.54 -2.22
C TRP A 71 1.80 7.40 -2.63
N LEU A 72 1.84 7.84 -3.89
CA LEU A 72 0.68 8.33 -4.60
C LEU A 72 0.26 7.25 -5.59
N ILE A 73 -0.95 6.76 -5.45
CA ILE A 73 -1.50 5.63 -6.19
C ILE A 73 -2.65 6.18 -7.04
N PRO A 74 -2.49 6.27 -8.36
CA PRO A 74 -3.56 6.78 -9.21
C PRO A 74 -4.71 5.77 -9.33
N ARG A 75 -5.94 6.28 -9.48
CA ARG A 75 -7.07 5.48 -9.91
C ARG A 75 -6.91 5.17 -11.40
N LYS A 76 -7.34 3.99 -11.83
CA LYS A 76 -7.42 3.68 -13.26
C LYS A 76 -8.40 4.63 -13.92
N ASN A 77 -7.95 5.27 -14.99
CA ASN A 77 -8.76 6.19 -15.78
C ASN A 77 -8.58 5.85 -17.25
N GLU A 78 -9.68 5.58 -17.94
CA GLU A 78 -9.68 5.24 -19.35
C GLU A 78 -9.57 6.47 -20.28
N TYR A 79 -9.77 7.67 -19.72
CA TYR A 79 -9.89 8.90 -20.50
C TYR A 79 -8.65 9.79 -20.51
N TYR A 80 -7.73 9.63 -19.54
CA TYR A 80 -6.55 10.49 -19.42
C TYR A 80 -5.30 9.65 -19.13
N ASP A 81 -4.24 9.92 -19.87
CA ASP A 81 -2.94 9.26 -19.70
C ASP A 81 -2.24 9.67 -18.40
N GLU A 82 -2.49 10.91 -17.92
CA GLU A 82 -1.90 11.43 -16.70
C GLU A 82 -2.97 11.59 -15.62
N PRO A 83 -2.75 10.99 -14.42
CA PRO A 83 -3.68 11.12 -13.32
C PRO A 83 -3.64 12.53 -12.73
N THR A 84 -4.80 13.05 -12.36
CA THR A 84 -4.90 14.29 -11.61
C THR A 84 -4.79 14.03 -10.10
N VAL A 85 -4.55 15.08 -9.32
CA VAL A 85 -4.42 14.98 -7.86
C VAL A 85 -5.66 14.38 -7.19
N VAL A 86 -6.85 14.64 -7.73
CA VAL A 86 -8.11 14.09 -7.21
C VAL A 86 -8.30 12.61 -7.51
N ASP A 87 -7.56 12.10 -8.51
CA ASP A 87 -7.62 10.70 -8.90
C ASP A 87 -6.62 9.84 -8.11
N CYS A 88 -5.83 10.45 -7.21
CA CYS A 88 -4.81 9.74 -6.45
C CYS A 88 -5.27 9.38 -5.05
N VAL A 89 -4.85 8.21 -4.61
CA VAL A 89 -4.87 7.78 -3.21
C VAL A 89 -3.48 7.94 -2.63
N PHE A 90 -3.41 8.54 -1.46
CA PHE A 90 -2.19 8.66 -0.68
C PHE A 90 -2.09 7.47 0.29
N CYS A 91 -0.91 6.86 0.39
CA CYS A 91 -0.61 5.87 1.40
C CYS A 91 0.77 6.17 2.00
N TYR A 92 0.97 5.84 3.26
CA TYR A 92 2.28 5.94 3.90
C TYR A 92 2.51 4.84 4.92
N VAL A 93 3.79 4.54 5.17
CA VAL A 93 4.23 3.66 6.26
C VAL A 93 5.52 4.19 6.85
N LYS A 94 5.64 4.10 8.16
CA LYS A 94 6.92 4.35 8.85
C LYS A 94 7.74 3.08 8.89
N TYR A 95 9.03 3.21 8.68
CA TYR A 95 9.94 2.09 8.75
C TYR A 95 11.18 2.42 9.58
N GLY A 96 11.84 1.38 10.09
CA GLY A 96 13.09 1.47 10.82
C GLY A 96 14.25 0.84 10.06
N SER A 97 15.44 0.87 10.63
CA SER A 97 16.67 0.32 10.04
C SER A 97 17.00 -1.09 10.55
N CYS A 98 16.15 -1.68 11.33
CA CYS A 98 16.39 -3.01 11.89
C CYS A 98 15.07 -3.78 12.03
N CYS A 99 15.17 -5.10 12.00
CA CYS A 99 14.04 -6.00 12.12
C CYS A 99 13.22 -5.84 13.43
N GLY A 100 13.80 -5.24 14.46
CA GLY A 100 13.07 -4.90 15.69
C GLY A 100 12.32 -3.56 15.63
N CYS A 101 12.63 -2.70 14.65
CA CYS A 101 12.04 -1.38 14.50
C CYS A 101 11.33 -1.19 13.12
N ASP A 102 11.43 -2.17 12.24
CA ASP A 102 10.77 -2.23 10.95
C ASP A 102 9.85 -3.44 10.87
N THR A 103 8.56 -3.19 10.68
CA THR A 103 7.55 -4.27 10.70
C THR A 103 7.77 -5.27 9.57
N LEU A 104 8.00 -4.79 8.34
CA LEU A 104 8.16 -5.67 7.18
C LEU A 104 9.45 -6.49 7.28
N MET A 105 10.56 -5.83 7.63
CA MET A 105 11.84 -6.50 7.84
C MET A 105 11.73 -7.53 8.98
N GLY A 106 11.04 -7.19 10.08
CA GLY A 106 10.80 -8.09 11.19
C GLY A 106 10.01 -9.35 10.78
N ILE A 107 9.01 -9.20 9.92
CA ILE A 107 8.25 -10.34 9.38
C ILE A 107 9.13 -11.16 8.43
N TYR A 108 9.81 -10.50 7.49
CA TYR A 108 10.60 -11.14 6.44
C TYR A 108 11.81 -11.89 7.01
N GLU A 109 12.59 -11.25 7.86
CA GLU A 109 13.79 -11.82 8.47
C GLU A 109 13.47 -12.74 9.65
N GLY A 110 12.32 -12.57 10.27
CA GLY A 110 11.79 -13.44 11.33
C GLY A 110 12.55 -13.36 12.66
N PHE A 111 12.07 -12.57 13.61
CA PHE A 111 12.41 -12.72 15.03
C PHE A 111 11.45 -13.67 15.75
N GLY A 112 11.03 -14.73 15.10
CA GLY A 112 10.10 -15.70 15.66
C GLY A 112 10.72 -17.08 15.82
N GLU A 113 9.96 -17.98 16.40
CA GLU A 113 10.31 -19.38 16.64
C GLU A 113 10.68 -20.17 15.36
N ASP A 114 10.41 -19.59 14.20
CA ASP A 114 10.67 -20.20 12.89
C ASP A 114 11.96 -19.66 12.28
N ASN A 115 13.11 -20.12 12.77
CA ASN A 115 14.42 -19.84 12.17
C ASN A 115 14.58 -20.41 10.73
N GLN A 116 13.57 -20.30 9.89
CA GLN A 116 13.65 -20.73 8.50
C GLN A 116 14.17 -19.58 7.63
N TRP A 117 15.46 -19.57 7.45
CA TRP A 117 16.16 -18.71 6.50
C TRP A 117 16.35 -19.49 5.18
N GLY A 118 15.91 -18.93 4.07
CA GLY A 118 16.16 -19.53 2.76
C GLY A 118 15.27 -18.94 1.66
N GLU A 119 15.87 -18.74 0.51
CA GLU A 119 15.13 -18.35 -0.70
C GLU A 119 14.14 -19.47 -1.10
N GLY A 120 12.97 -19.07 -1.58
CA GLY A 120 11.95 -19.98 -2.09
C GLY A 120 11.10 -20.68 -1.03
N LEU A 121 11.22 -20.31 0.24
CA LEU A 121 10.41 -20.90 1.31
C LEU A 121 9.06 -20.19 1.42
N LEU A 122 8.01 -21.00 1.64
CA LEU A 122 6.69 -20.48 2.01
C LEU A 122 6.74 -19.95 3.44
N PRO A 123 6.00 -18.88 3.75
CA PRO A 123 5.94 -18.35 5.11
C PRO A 123 5.21 -19.32 6.05
N SER A 124 5.62 -19.33 7.31
CA SER A 124 4.90 -20.02 8.37
C SER A 124 3.52 -19.39 8.61
N GLU A 125 2.65 -20.08 9.34
CA GLU A 125 1.32 -19.57 9.68
C GLU A 125 1.41 -18.25 10.49
N SER A 126 2.39 -18.12 11.37
CA SER A 126 2.62 -16.88 12.13
C SER A 126 2.99 -15.72 11.22
N ARG A 127 3.89 -15.93 10.26
CA ARG A 127 4.29 -14.92 9.29
C ARG A 127 3.14 -14.52 8.37
N VAL A 128 2.34 -15.49 7.89
CA VAL A 128 1.11 -15.19 7.13
C VAL A 128 0.19 -14.28 7.91
N ARG A 129 -0.04 -14.56 9.19
CA ARG A 129 -0.84 -13.70 10.06
C ARG A 129 -0.26 -12.28 10.17
N ASP A 130 1.05 -12.16 10.33
CA ASP A 130 1.71 -10.86 10.48
C ASP A 130 1.70 -10.06 9.16
N TYR A 131 1.83 -10.71 8.00
CA TYR A 131 1.59 -10.09 6.69
C TYR A 131 0.13 -9.62 6.53
N MET A 132 -0.84 -10.37 7.04
CA MET A 132 -2.24 -9.94 7.05
C MET A 132 -2.46 -8.68 7.90
N TYR A 133 -1.81 -8.57 9.08
CA TYR A 133 -1.86 -7.36 9.88
C TYR A 133 -1.21 -6.16 9.20
N LEU A 134 -0.03 -6.34 8.60
CA LEU A 134 0.64 -5.28 7.83
C LEU A 134 -0.23 -4.82 6.65
N SER A 135 -0.86 -5.75 5.93
CA SER A 135 -1.80 -5.44 4.84
C SER A 135 -2.96 -4.56 5.31
N LEU A 136 -3.53 -4.89 6.46
CA LEU A 136 -4.62 -4.11 7.05
C LEU A 136 -4.13 -2.70 7.45
N GLN A 137 -2.93 -2.58 7.99
CA GLN A 137 -2.33 -1.27 8.33
C GLN A 137 -2.13 -0.41 7.07
N LEU A 138 -1.63 -0.99 5.98
CA LEU A 138 -1.47 -0.28 4.71
C LEU A 138 -2.82 0.24 4.20
N LEU A 139 -3.87 -0.60 4.22
CA LEU A 139 -5.23 -0.19 3.85
C LEU A 139 -5.78 0.91 4.76
N GLN A 140 -5.51 0.85 6.07
CA GLN A 140 -5.92 1.88 7.03
C GLN A 140 -5.24 3.23 6.77
N ASN A 141 -4.02 3.20 6.26
CA ASN A 141 -3.24 4.39 5.93
C ASN A 141 -3.56 4.96 4.54
N MET A 142 -4.38 4.28 3.75
CA MET A 142 -4.84 4.80 2.46
C MET A 142 -5.92 5.87 2.67
N LYS A 143 -5.72 7.02 2.04
CA LYS A 143 -6.63 8.17 2.06
C LYS A 143 -6.71 8.79 0.68
N PRO A 144 -7.85 9.38 0.29
CA PRO A 144 -7.87 10.28 -0.86
C PRO A 144 -6.82 11.38 -0.66
N LEU A 145 -6.06 11.69 -1.70
CA LEU A 145 -5.07 12.77 -1.62
C LEU A 145 -5.77 14.11 -1.46
N MET A 146 -6.88 14.29 -2.18
CA MET A 146 -7.72 15.47 -2.12
C MET A 146 -9.17 15.08 -2.41
N THR A 147 -10.12 15.70 -1.73
CA THR A 147 -11.53 15.54 -2.07
C THR A 147 -11.88 16.41 -3.29
N LEU A 148 -12.97 16.06 -3.99
CA LEU A 148 -13.48 16.90 -5.09
C LEU A 148 -13.84 18.32 -4.64
N GLU A 149 -14.28 18.48 -3.40
CA GLU A 149 -14.65 19.77 -2.84
C GLU A 149 -13.39 20.63 -2.57
N GLU A 150 -12.36 20.06 -1.98
CA GLU A 150 -11.07 20.73 -1.79
C GLU A 150 -10.43 21.10 -3.14
N ALA A 151 -10.54 20.23 -4.15
CA ALA A 151 -10.03 20.51 -5.49
C ALA A 151 -10.78 21.67 -6.15
N ARG A 152 -12.10 21.74 -6.02
CA ARG A 152 -12.91 22.87 -6.52
C ARG A 152 -12.52 24.17 -5.84
N GLN A 153 -12.42 24.19 -4.51
CA GLN A 153 -12.01 25.38 -3.77
C GLN A 153 -10.61 25.85 -4.20
N ASN A 154 -9.65 24.95 -4.36
CA ASN A 154 -8.32 25.30 -4.83
C ASN A 154 -8.31 25.81 -6.29
N TYR A 155 -9.20 25.29 -7.14
CA TYR A 155 -9.35 25.76 -8.52
C TYR A 155 -9.96 27.17 -8.57
N GLU A 156 -11.02 27.41 -7.81
CA GLU A 156 -11.66 28.73 -7.72
C GLU A 156 -10.72 29.79 -7.20
N ILE A 157 -9.94 29.52 -6.15
CA ILE A 157 -8.93 30.43 -5.61
C ILE A 157 -7.87 30.76 -6.68
N LYS A 158 -7.35 29.77 -7.41
CA LYS A 158 -6.38 30.02 -8.48
C LYS A 158 -6.96 30.81 -9.62
N TYR A 159 -8.21 30.56 -10.00
CA TYR A 159 -8.87 31.26 -11.09
C TYR A 159 -9.11 32.73 -10.73
N GLU A 160 -9.52 33.05 -9.51
CA GLU A 160 -9.67 34.43 -9.03
C GLU A 160 -8.34 35.19 -8.98
N ASP A 161 -7.23 34.55 -8.66
CA ASP A 161 -5.90 35.15 -8.63
C ASP A 161 -5.36 35.46 -10.04
N TYR A 162 -5.78 34.72 -11.06
CA TYR A 162 -5.43 34.97 -12.47
C TYR A 162 -6.29 36.07 -13.13
N MET A 163 -7.47 36.38 -12.56
CA MET A 163 -8.40 37.36 -13.11
C MET A 163 -8.25 38.76 -12.47
N LYS A 164 -7.33 38.94 -11.52
CA LYS A 164 -6.93 40.23 -10.95
C LYS A 164 -5.70 40.77 -11.65
#